data_6f365877214f805d26c821bc1bbb3367
#
_entry.id   6f365877214f805d26c821bc1bbb3367
#
_cell.length_a   1.000
_cell.length_b   1.000
_cell.length_c   1.000
_cell.angle_alpha   90.00
_cell.angle_beta   90.00
_cell.angle_gamma   90.00
#
_symmetry.space_group_name_H-M   'P 1'
#
loop_
_entity.id
_entity.type
_entity.pdbx_description
1 polymer ?
#
loop_
_entity_poly.entity_id
_entity_poly.type
_entity_poly.pdbx_seq_one_letter_code
_entity_poly.pdbx_strand_id
1 'polypeptide(L)'
;SRGLGDVYKRQAMDWDTVIFDAGGDAVGATALGRYHQDFMELEPGSLEVFNVINIRRPLAGTVERILHLQEEMQIYSRLKITGMINNTNLAQMTGPDELRDGYEMIKQVSQISGIPVKYTSGRREMLDIFLSEGHDPEYIGTPIAIDTYMHRDWDSWIKGLSD
;
A
#
# COMPACT_ATOMS: atom_id res chain seq x y z
N SER A 1 16.94 3.63 -30.68
CA SER A 1 15.75 4.24 -30.08
C SER A 1 15.93 4.23 -28.56
N ARG A 2 16.17 5.40 -28.00
CA ARG A 2 16.16 5.59 -26.55
C ARG A 2 14.71 5.38 -26.11
N GLY A 3 14.43 4.33 -25.34
CA GLY A 3 13.10 3.97 -24.92
C GLY A 3 12.51 4.99 -23.95
N LEU A 4 11.18 5.00 -23.81
CA LEU A 4 10.45 5.81 -22.82
C LEU A 4 11.05 5.65 -21.41
N GLY A 5 11.62 4.48 -21.08
CA GLY A 5 12.28 4.22 -19.80
C GLY A 5 13.45 5.16 -19.48
N ASP A 6 14.26 5.57 -20.50
CA ASP A 6 15.36 6.50 -20.30
C ASP A 6 14.90 7.93 -19.97
N VAL A 7 13.71 8.32 -20.41
CA VAL A 7 13.13 9.64 -20.11
C VAL A 7 12.65 9.69 -18.66
N TYR A 8 11.96 8.65 -18.22
CA TYR A 8 11.51 8.55 -16.81
C TYR A 8 12.68 8.40 -15.83
N LYS A 9 13.73 7.67 -16.21
CA LYS A 9 14.94 7.51 -15.41
C LYS A 9 15.64 8.84 -15.16
N ARG A 10 15.78 9.71 -16.17
CA ARG A 10 16.40 11.03 -16.02
C ARG A 10 15.54 11.97 -15.19
N GLN A 11 14.21 11.92 -15.35
CA GLN A 11 13.30 12.75 -14.55
C GLN A 11 13.29 12.35 -13.08
N ALA A 12 13.46 11.06 -12.76
CA ALA A 12 13.51 10.59 -11.39
C ALA A 12 14.79 11.02 -10.65
N MET A 13 15.92 11.21 -11.35
CA MET A 13 17.20 11.61 -10.76
C MET A 13 17.28 13.08 -10.35
N ASP A 14 16.35 13.93 -10.82
CA ASP A 14 16.31 15.37 -10.52
C ASP A 14 15.48 15.70 -9.27
N TRP A 15 14.91 14.69 -8.59
CA TRP A 15 14.03 14.88 -7.43
C TRP A 15 14.61 14.25 -6.16
N ASP A 16 14.43 14.94 -5.02
CA ASP A 16 14.85 14.44 -3.71
C ASP A 16 14.09 13.17 -3.28
N THR A 17 12.86 13.00 -3.76
CA THR A 17 12.02 11.84 -3.50
C THR A 17 11.18 11.47 -4.72
N VAL A 18 11.17 10.19 -5.08
CA VAL A 18 10.37 9.65 -6.17
C VAL A 18 9.51 8.50 -5.66
N ILE A 19 8.23 8.52 -5.97
CA ILE A 19 7.28 7.49 -5.60
C ILE A 19 6.85 6.71 -6.85
N PHE A 20 7.04 5.39 -6.82
CA PHE A 20 6.54 4.47 -7.84
C PHE A 20 5.25 3.82 -7.32
N ASP A 21 4.11 4.16 -7.93
CA ASP A 21 2.84 3.48 -7.67
C ASP A 21 2.71 2.28 -8.63
N ALA A 22 2.65 1.08 -8.07
CA ALA A 22 2.54 -0.16 -8.83
C ALA A 22 1.36 -0.98 -8.34
N GLY A 23 0.73 -1.73 -9.25
CA GLY A 23 -0.31 -2.67 -8.89
C GLY A 23 0.18 -3.69 -7.86
N GLY A 24 -0.64 -3.95 -6.84
CA GLY A 24 -0.35 -4.90 -5.75
C GLY A 24 -0.60 -6.36 -6.16
N ASP A 25 -0.16 -6.75 -7.35
CA ASP A 25 -0.26 -8.10 -7.90
C ASP A 25 1.00 -8.49 -8.68
N ALA A 26 1.04 -9.72 -9.20
CA ALA A 26 2.17 -10.24 -9.97
C ALA A 26 2.50 -9.39 -11.21
N VAL A 27 1.50 -8.76 -11.83
CA VAL A 27 1.69 -7.92 -13.04
C VAL A 27 2.38 -6.61 -12.66
N GLY A 28 1.90 -5.93 -11.62
CA GLY A 28 2.52 -4.71 -11.09
C GLY A 28 3.94 -4.97 -10.58
N ALA A 29 4.14 -6.06 -9.85
CA ALA A 29 5.45 -6.48 -9.38
C ALA A 29 6.43 -6.77 -10.54
N THR A 30 5.97 -7.42 -11.61
CA THR A 30 6.79 -7.64 -12.81
C THR A 30 7.17 -6.33 -13.49
N ALA A 31 6.29 -5.35 -13.51
CA ALA A 31 6.58 -4.03 -14.06
C ALA A 31 7.71 -3.33 -13.28
N LEU A 32 7.67 -3.38 -11.93
CA LEU A 32 8.76 -2.89 -11.08
C LEU A 32 10.06 -3.66 -11.31
N GLY A 33 9.99 -4.97 -11.51
CA GLY A 33 11.16 -5.82 -11.77
C GLY A 33 11.99 -5.42 -13.00
N ARG A 34 11.42 -4.66 -13.94
CA ARG A 34 12.16 -4.10 -15.09
C ARG A 34 13.17 -3.04 -14.68
N TYR A 35 12.94 -2.36 -13.56
CA TYR A 35 13.79 -1.31 -13.01
C TYR A 35 14.72 -1.83 -11.89
N HIS A 36 14.75 -3.15 -11.67
CA HIS A 36 15.52 -3.75 -10.57
C HIS A 36 16.97 -3.30 -10.54
N GLN A 37 17.66 -3.26 -11.70
CA GLN A 37 19.06 -2.81 -11.76
C GLN A 37 19.21 -1.35 -11.32
N ASP A 38 18.28 -0.49 -11.74
CA ASP A 38 18.29 0.93 -11.37
C ASP A 38 18.10 1.12 -9.88
N PHE A 39 17.22 0.31 -9.25
CA PHE A 39 17.02 0.32 -7.81
C PHE A 39 18.24 -0.20 -7.04
N MET A 40 19.00 -1.15 -7.59
CA MET A 40 20.21 -1.67 -6.95
C MET A 40 21.42 -0.72 -7.05
N GLU A 41 21.38 0.26 -7.95
CA GLU A 41 22.39 1.32 -8.08
C GLU A 41 22.16 2.48 -7.09
N LEU A 42 21.01 2.51 -6.37
CA LEU A 42 20.72 3.53 -5.39
C LEU A 42 21.60 3.38 -4.15
N GLU A 43 21.83 4.49 -3.45
CA GLU A 43 22.54 4.48 -2.18
C GLU A 43 21.87 3.54 -1.16
N PRO A 44 22.65 2.78 -0.38
CA PRO A 44 22.08 1.89 0.62
C PRO A 44 21.14 2.63 1.58
N GLY A 45 19.91 2.11 1.72
CA GLY A 45 18.89 2.67 2.59
C GLY A 45 18.02 3.78 1.98
N SER A 46 18.26 4.18 0.72
CA SER A 46 17.43 5.16 0.03
C SER A 46 16.20 4.55 -0.66
N LEU A 47 16.14 3.23 -0.79
CA LEU A 47 14.99 2.52 -1.35
C LEU A 47 14.12 1.95 -0.25
N GLU A 48 12.86 2.34 -0.21
CA GLU A 48 11.81 1.71 0.58
C GLU A 48 10.77 1.07 -0.34
N VAL A 49 10.36 -0.15 -0.01
CA VAL A 49 9.35 -0.91 -0.77
C VAL A 49 8.20 -1.24 0.17
N PHE A 50 7.05 -0.63 -0.04
CA PHE A 50 5.89 -0.81 0.81
C PHE A 50 4.85 -1.72 0.18
N ASN A 51 4.38 -2.70 0.95
CA ASN A 51 3.16 -3.44 0.64
C ASN A 51 1.97 -2.70 1.26
N VAL A 52 1.12 -2.09 0.41
CA VAL A 52 -0.09 -1.39 0.83
C VAL A 52 -1.25 -2.39 0.87
N ILE A 53 -1.75 -2.68 2.08
CA ILE A 53 -2.70 -3.75 2.33
C ILE A 53 -4.08 -3.17 2.67
N ASN A 54 -5.11 -3.63 1.96
CA ASN A 54 -6.51 -3.44 2.31
C ASN A 54 -7.18 -4.82 2.43
N ILE A 55 -7.45 -5.26 3.65
CA ILE A 55 -8.02 -6.59 3.93
C ILE A 55 -9.46 -6.77 3.38
N ARG A 56 -10.12 -5.68 3.01
CA ARG A 56 -11.44 -5.73 2.35
C ARG A 56 -11.33 -6.06 0.85
N ARG A 57 -10.12 -6.19 0.32
CA ARG A 57 -9.88 -6.66 -1.05
C ARG A 57 -9.87 -8.20 -1.09
N PRO A 58 -10.47 -8.84 -2.12
CA PRO A 58 -10.58 -10.30 -2.19
C PRO A 58 -9.25 -11.04 -2.10
N LEU A 59 -8.17 -10.47 -2.63
CA LEU A 59 -6.82 -11.07 -2.61
C LEU A 59 -6.09 -10.91 -1.27
N ALA A 60 -6.57 -10.04 -0.37
CA ALA A 60 -5.94 -9.75 0.91
C ALA A 60 -6.88 -10.05 2.10
N GLY A 61 -7.88 -10.89 1.93
CA GLY A 61 -8.90 -11.17 2.95
C GLY A 61 -8.50 -12.18 4.03
N THR A 62 -7.31 -12.77 3.98
CA THR A 62 -6.77 -13.65 5.03
C THR A 62 -5.26 -13.47 5.16
N VAL A 63 -4.72 -13.85 6.33
CA VAL A 63 -3.27 -13.79 6.61
C VAL A 63 -2.47 -14.58 5.58
N GLU A 64 -2.90 -15.80 5.27
CA GLU A 64 -2.21 -16.69 4.31
C GLU A 64 -2.17 -16.08 2.91
N ARG A 65 -3.26 -15.44 2.47
CA ARG A 65 -3.30 -14.78 1.16
C ARG A 65 -2.36 -13.58 1.10
N ILE A 66 -2.30 -12.79 2.17
CA ILE A 66 -1.39 -11.65 2.23
C ILE A 66 0.06 -12.13 2.18
N LEU A 67 0.43 -13.15 2.97
CA LEU A 67 1.78 -13.72 2.97
C LEU A 67 2.16 -14.27 1.60
N HIS A 68 1.26 -15.04 0.96
CA HIS A 68 1.49 -15.56 -0.38
C HIS A 68 1.66 -14.44 -1.42
N LEU A 69 0.82 -13.42 -1.37
CA LEU A 69 0.92 -12.26 -2.26
C LEU A 69 2.25 -11.49 -2.05
N GLN A 70 2.70 -11.34 -0.80
CA GLN A 70 3.99 -10.73 -0.50
C GLN A 70 5.15 -11.53 -1.10
N GLU A 71 5.10 -12.85 -0.98
CA GLU A 71 6.12 -13.74 -1.58
C GLU A 71 6.14 -13.59 -3.11
N GLU A 72 4.98 -13.67 -3.77
CA GLU A 72 4.87 -13.47 -5.22
C GLU A 72 5.41 -12.10 -5.64
N MET A 73 5.00 -11.02 -4.98
CA MET A 73 5.48 -9.68 -5.30
C MET A 73 6.99 -9.56 -5.19
N GLN A 74 7.61 -10.15 -4.15
CA GLN A 74 9.07 -10.13 -3.99
C GLN A 74 9.78 -10.95 -5.08
N ILE A 75 9.22 -12.09 -5.47
CA ILE A 75 9.79 -12.92 -6.56
C ILE A 75 9.74 -12.16 -7.89
N TYR A 76 8.59 -11.60 -8.26
CA TYR A 76 8.41 -10.96 -9.56
C TYR A 76 9.10 -9.59 -9.66
N SER A 77 9.10 -8.80 -8.59
CA SER A 77 9.82 -7.52 -8.56
C SER A 77 11.33 -7.68 -8.34
N ARG A 78 11.74 -8.79 -7.74
CA ARG A 78 13.10 -9.04 -7.23
C ARG A 78 13.51 -8.01 -6.15
N LEU A 79 12.55 -7.36 -5.53
CA LEU A 79 12.75 -6.39 -4.45
C LEU A 79 12.23 -6.98 -3.14
N LYS A 80 12.91 -6.66 -2.04
CA LYS A 80 12.42 -7.00 -0.71
C LYS A 80 11.42 -5.95 -0.24
N ILE A 81 10.29 -6.40 0.29
CA ILE A 81 9.35 -5.52 0.98
C ILE A 81 10.00 -5.08 2.30
N THR A 82 10.14 -3.76 2.50
CA THR A 82 10.78 -3.16 3.67
C THR A 82 9.78 -2.72 4.74
N GLY A 83 8.50 -2.67 4.39
CA GLY A 83 7.45 -2.29 5.31
C GLY A 83 6.05 -2.55 4.78
N MET A 84 5.08 -2.54 5.68
CA MET A 84 3.65 -2.64 5.36
C MET A 84 2.94 -1.34 5.69
N ILE A 85 1.91 -1.05 4.91
CA ILE A 85 0.96 0.04 5.18
C ILE A 85 -0.43 -0.58 5.36
N ASN A 86 -1.01 -0.41 6.55
CA ASN A 86 -2.43 -0.72 6.75
C ASN A 86 -3.27 0.37 6.09
N ASN A 87 -3.88 0.05 4.96
CA ASN A 87 -4.82 0.92 4.25
C ASN A 87 -6.20 0.24 4.14
N THR A 88 -6.62 -0.44 5.22
CA THR A 88 -7.89 -1.15 5.25
C THR A 88 -9.05 -0.16 5.26
N ASN A 89 -9.85 -0.19 4.21
CA ASN A 89 -10.98 0.71 4.05
C ASN A 89 -12.07 0.14 3.13
N LEU A 90 -13.27 0.68 3.30
CA LEU A 90 -14.45 0.52 2.44
C LEU A 90 -14.89 1.89 1.87
N ALA A 91 -13.95 2.76 1.58
CA ALA A 91 -14.19 4.13 1.12
C ALA A 91 -15.11 4.90 2.10
N GLN A 92 -16.26 5.39 1.63
CA GLN A 92 -17.19 6.16 2.47
C GLN A 92 -17.82 5.35 3.61
N MET A 93 -17.90 4.03 3.48
CA MET A 93 -18.46 3.12 4.50
C MET A 93 -17.44 2.70 5.56
N THR A 94 -16.20 3.23 5.51
CA THR A 94 -15.16 2.89 6.47
C THR A 94 -15.48 3.46 7.85
N GLY A 95 -15.61 2.59 8.84
CA GLY A 95 -15.70 2.93 10.25
C GLY A 95 -14.44 2.54 11.02
N PRO A 96 -14.40 2.73 12.35
CA PRO A 96 -13.29 2.28 13.19
C PRO A 96 -13.06 0.77 13.16
N ASP A 97 -14.13 -0.02 12.95
CA ASP A 97 -14.06 -1.49 12.90
C ASP A 97 -13.16 -1.97 11.76
N GLU A 98 -13.18 -1.30 10.60
CA GLU A 98 -12.28 -1.64 9.50
C GLU A 98 -10.81 -1.48 9.88
N LEU A 99 -10.48 -0.44 10.64
CA LEU A 99 -9.13 -0.21 11.12
C LEU A 99 -8.71 -1.26 12.15
N ARG A 100 -9.61 -1.66 13.06
CA ARG A 100 -9.37 -2.73 14.05
C ARG A 100 -9.13 -4.07 13.37
N ASP A 101 -10.01 -4.47 12.44
CA ASP A 101 -9.87 -5.71 11.70
C ASP A 101 -8.55 -5.72 10.90
N GLY A 102 -8.21 -4.59 10.26
CA GLY A 102 -6.95 -4.41 9.56
C GLY A 102 -5.76 -4.55 10.47
N TYR A 103 -5.79 -3.91 11.64
CA TYR A 103 -4.74 -3.99 12.64
C TYR A 103 -4.48 -5.44 13.10
N GLU A 104 -5.53 -6.16 13.49
CA GLU A 104 -5.39 -7.54 13.98
C GLU A 104 -4.81 -8.48 12.92
N MET A 105 -5.25 -8.35 11.67
CA MET A 105 -4.74 -9.18 10.58
C MET A 105 -3.29 -8.83 10.22
N ILE A 106 -2.97 -7.54 10.08
CA ILE A 106 -1.63 -7.08 9.69
C ILE A 106 -0.61 -7.33 10.81
N LYS A 107 -1.02 -7.26 12.07
CA LYS A 107 -0.20 -7.69 13.21
C LYS A 107 0.23 -9.14 13.07
N GLN A 108 -0.69 -10.06 12.76
CA GLN A 108 -0.35 -11.47 12.54
C GLN A 108 0.59 -11.63 11.34
N VAL A 109 0.33 -10.93 10.22
CA VAL A 109 1.22 -10.95 9.05
C VAL A 109 2.61 -10.46 9.42
N SER A 110 2.73 -9.37 10.19
CA SER A 110 4.01 -8.82 10.65
C SER A 110 4.79 -9.82 11.51
N GLN A 111 4.11 -10.46 12.44
CA GLN A 111 4.71 -11.46 13.34
C GLN A 111 5.24 -12.69 12.59
N ILE A 112 4.55 -13.12 11.52
CA ILE A 112 4.94 -14.28 10.71
C ILE A 112 6.05 -13.93 9.72
N SER A 113 5.90 -12.82 9.00
CA SER A 113 6.82 -12.42 7.93
C SER A 113 8.08 -11.70 8.43
N GLY A 114 8.03 -11.12 9.63
CA GLY A 114 9.07 -10.23 10.16
C GLY A 114 9.11 -8.85 9.46
N ILE A 115 8.15 -8.55 8.57
CA ILE A 115 8.07 -7.25 7.90
C ILE A 115 7.37 -6.25 8.82
N PRO A 116 7.98 -5.09 9.14
CA PRO A 116 7.41 -4.13 10.08
C PRO A 116 6.20 -3.39 9.47
N VAL A 117 5.25 -3.03 10.32
CA VAL A 117 4.19 -2.07 9.96
C VAL A 117 4.76 -0.66 10.08
N LYS A 118 4.82 0.05 8.96
CA LYS A 118 5.37 1.41 8.91
C LYS A 118 4.31 2.48 9.07
N TYR A 119 3.14 2.26 8.50
CA TYR A 119 2.07 3.24 8.47
C TYR A 119 0.70 2.59 8.61
N THR A 120 -0.24 3.33 9.22
CA THR A 120 -1.67 3.05 9.17
C THR A 120 -2.38 4.29 8.63
N SER A 121 -3.11 4.13 7.53
CA SER A 121 -3.81 5.23 6.87
C SER A 121 -5.31 5.13 7.06
N GLY A 122 -5.96 6.28 7.17
CA GLY A 122 -7.41 6.36 7.31
C GLY A 122 -7.90 7.82 7.40
N ARG A 123 -9.21 8.01 7.40
CA ARG A 123 -9.78 9.33 7.67
C ARG A 123 -9.44 9.76 9.10
N ARG A 124 -9.12 11.03 9.30
CA ARG A 124 -8.66 11.58 10.59
C ARG A 124 -9.55 11.15 11.76
N GLU A 125 -10.85 11.35 11.64
CA GLU A 125 -11.81 11.00 12.70
C GLU A 125 -11.77 9.51 13.09
N MET A 126 -11.61 8.62 12.10
CA MET A 126 -11.55 7.18 12.33
C MET A 126 -10.22 6.77 12.95
N LEU A 127 -9.11 7.39 12.53
CA LEU A 127 -7.80 7.18 13.12
C LEU A 127 -7.76 7.66 14.58
N ASP A 128 -8.33 8.83 14.88
CA ASP A 128 -8.34 9.38 16.26
C ASP A 128 -9.10 8.42 17.22
N ILE A 129 -10.23 7.87 16.79
CA ILE A 129 -10.96 6.85 17.54
C ILE A 129 -10.11 5.62 17.77
N PHE A 130 -9.57 5.03 16.68
CA PHE A 130 -8.75 3.83 16.72
C PHE A 130 -7.51 4.00 17.61
N LEU A 131 -6.80 5.11 17.51
CA LEU A 131 -5.61 5.39 18.31
C LEU A 131 -5.92 5.56 19.81
N SER A 132 -7.12 6.02 20.15
CA SER A 132 -7.56 6.17 21.55
C SER A 132 -7.78 4.83 22.27
N GLU A 133 -7.85 3.72 21.55
CA GLU A 133 -8.14 2.39 22.07
C GLU A 133 -6.95 1.67 22.71
N GLY A 134 -5.73 2.23 22.57
CA GLY A 134 -4.54 1.73 23.24
C GLY A 134 -3.93 0.48 22.60
N HIS A 135 -4.04 0.33 21.30
CA HIS A 135 -3.37 -0.71 20.52
C HIS A 135 -1.84 -0.60 20.59
N ASP A 136 -1.14 -1.72 20.34
CA ASP A 136 0.32 -1.75 20.37
C ASP A 136 0.90 -0.90 19.21
N PRO A 137 1.68 0.16 19.53
CA PRO A 137 2.24 1.07 18.53
C PRO A 137 3.16 0.38 17.50
N GLU A 138 3.78 -0.73 17.87
CA GLU A 138 4.65 -1.50 16.95
C GLU A 138 3.91 -1.95 15.70
N TYR A 139 2.61 -2.26 15.82
CA TYR A 139 1.79 -2.74 14.71
C TYR A 139 0.86 -1.69 14.12
N ILE A 140 0.99 -0.44 14.56
CA ILE A 140 0.30 0.72 13.97
C ILE A 140 1.24 1.48 13.03
N GLY A 141 2.50 1.64 13.43
CA GLY A 141 3.45 2.53 12.77
C GLY A 141 3.03 3.99 12.88
N THR A 142 3.39 4.80 11.89
CA THR A 142 3.00 6.23 11.86
C THR A 142 1.61 6.39 11.25
N PRO A 143 0.64 7.00 11.95
CA PRO A 143 -0.68 7.27 11.41
C PRO A 143 -0.64 8.31 10.29
N ILE A 144 -1.30 8.04 9.18
CA ILE A 144 -1.45 8.96 8.05
C ILE A 144 -2.93 9.27 7.84
N ALA A 145 -3.32 10.49 8.17
CA ALA A 145 -4.67 10.96 7.85
C ALA A 145 -4.77 11.26 6.35
N ILE A 146 -5.76 10.66 5.70
CA ILE A 146 -6.06 10.84 4.28
C ILE A 146 -7.45 11.43 4.09
N ASP A 147 -7.55 12.35 3.13
CA ASP A 147 -8.82 12.92 2.68
C ASP A 147 -9.27 12.27 1.38
N THR A 148 -10.58 12.23 1.17
CA THR A 148 -11.14 11.69 -0.08
C THR A 148 -11.20 12.80 -1.13
N TYR A 149 -10.28 12.76 -2.10
CA TYR A 149 -10.21 13.76 -3.19
C TYR A 149 -11.05 13.39 -4.41
N MET A 150 -11.36 12.09 -4.59
CA MET A 150 -12.17 11.63 -5.72
C MET A 150 -13.52 11.13 -5.21
N HIS A 151 -14.55 11.94 -5.40
CA HIS A 151 -15.94 11.52 -5.25
C HIS A 151 -16.40 10.95 -6.59
N ARG A 152 -16.46 9.62 -6.69
CA ARG A 152 -17.23 8.99 -7.77
C ARG A 152 -18.69 8.95 -7.33
N ASP A 153 -19.45 9.94 -7.76
CA ASP A 153 -20.90 9.94 -7.61
C ASP A 153 -21.50 8.98 -8.65
N TRP A 154 -21.49 7.71 -8.33
CA TRP A 154 -22.10 6.67 -9.17
C TRP A 154 -23.61 6.87 -9.33
N ASP A 155 -24.28 7.48 -8.35
CA ASP A 155 -25.72 7.69 -8.37
C ASP A 155 -26.09 8.77 -9.40
N SER A 156 -25.28 9.80 -9.58
CA SER A 156 -25.47 10.80 -10.61
C SER A 156 -25.24 10.24 -12.01
N TRP A 157 -24.28 9.32 -12.16
CA TRP A 157 -23.98 8.68 -13.44
C TRP A 157 -25.10 7.70 -13.87
N ILE A 158 -25.64 6.91 -12.93
CA ILE A 158 -26.76 5.99 -13.19
C ILE A 158 -28.04 6.75 -13.54
N LYS A 159 -28.31 7.88 -12.88
CA LYS A 159 -29.46 8.75 -13.19
C LYS A 159 -29.37 9.38 -14.57
N GLY A 160 -28.17 9.72 -15.05
CA GLY A 160 -27.94 10.27 -16.39
C GLY A 160 -28.06 9.26 -17.54
N LEU A 161 -28.17 7.93 -17.24
CA LEU A 161 -28.42 6.87 -18.23
C LEU A 161 -29.91 6.53 -18.36
N SER A 162 -30.79 7.17 -17.59
CA SER A 162 -32.24 6.90 -17.54
C SER A 162 -33.08 7.95 -18.28
N ASP A 163 -32.43 8.96 -18.84
CA ASP A 163 -32.98 9.99 -19.75
C ASP A 163 -32.45 9.75 -21.18
#